data_62ca39782c6e6bf0a9230f5c87c4d4ef
#
_entry.id   62ca39782c6e6bf0a9230f5c87c4d4ef
#
_cell.length_a   1.000
_cell.length_b   1.000
_cell.length_c   1.000
_cell.angle_alpha   90.00
_cell.angle_beta   90.00
_cell.angle_gamma   90.00
#
_symmetry.space_group_name_H-M   'P 1'
#
loop_
_entity.id
_entity.type
_entity.pdbx_description
1 polymer ?
#
loop_
_entity_poly.entity_id
_entity_poly.type
_entity_poly.pdbx_seq_one_letter_code
_entity_poly.pdbx_strand_id
1 'polypeptide(L)'
;MQLDPTILVIAAAAAILLLKLLLSRRAPAALVAEKIKAGATVVDVRSEGEFRGGAYRGAINVPLQVLSSKLDRIPKGRPVVVYCASGSRSAMAVRLLKKAGYQDVCNAGGLHQLP
;
A
#
# COMPACT_ATOMS: atom_id res chain seq x y z
N MET A 1 23.71 4.52 -33.89
CA MET A 1 24.45 4.49 -32.62
C MET A 1 23.78 3.48 -31.71
N GLN A 2 24.56 2.54 -31.21
CA GLN A 2 24.06 1.50 -30.30
C GLN A 2 24.41 1.84 -28.87
N LEU A 3 23.45 1.64 -27.97
CA LEU A 3 23.69 1.82 -26.54
C LEU A 3 24.36 0.54 -25.97
N ASP A 4 25.25 0.76 -25.00
CA ASP A 4 25.87 -0.34 -24.27
C ASP A 4 24.78 -1.17 -23.56
N PRO A 5 24.81 -2.50 -23.68
CA PRO A 5 23.82 -3.34 -22.98
C PRO A 5 23.71 -3.08 -21.48
N THR A 6 24.81 -2.71 -20.84
CA THR A 6 24.84 -2.37 -19.41
C THR A 6 23.97 -1.14 -19.13
N ILE A 7 24.06 -0.13 -19.99
CA ILE A 7 23.23 1.09 -19.85
C ILE A 7 21.76 0.76 -20.02
N LEU A 8 21.42 -0.12 -20.97
CA LEU A 8 20.04 -0.55 -21.19
C LEU A 8 19.48 -1.29 -19.97
N VAL A 9 20.25 -2.15 -19.35
CA VAL A 9 19.85 -2.88 -18.14
C VAL A 9 19.62 -1.92 -16.98
N ILE A 10 20.53 -0.98 -16.77
CA ILE A 10 20.42 0.02 -15.71
C ILE A 10 19.18 0.89 -15.93
N ALA A 11 18.94 1.33 -17.17
CA ALA A 11 17.78 2.15 -17.50
C ALA A 11 16.48 1.38 -17.28
N ALA A 12 16.42 0.11 -17.64
CA ALA A 12 15.25 -0.73 -17.42
C ALA A 12 15.00 -0.93 -15.92
N ALA A 13 16.05 -1.19 -15.13
CA ALA A 13 15.94 -1.35 -13.68
C ALA A 13 15.44 -0.06 -13.02
N ALA A 14 15.97 1.09 -13.45
CA ALA A 14 15.53 2.40 -12.94
C ALA A 14 14.07 2.69 -13.29
N ALA A 15 13.64 2.35 -14.50
CA ALA A 15 12.25 2.53 -14.94
C ALA A 15 11.30 1.64 -14.13
N ILE A 16 11.68 0.39 -13.87
CA ILE A 16 10.89 -0.53 -13.05
C ILE A 16 10.76 -0.01 -11.62
N LEU A 17 11.88 0.46 -11.05
CA LEU A 17 11.86 1.03 -9.69
C LEU A 17 10.96 2.25 -9.63
N LEU A 18 11.09 3.16 -10.59
CA LEU A 18 10.24 4.35 -10.65
C LEU A 18 8.76 3.99 -10.76
N LEU A 19 8.42 3.00 -11.60
CA LEU A 19 7.05 2.53 -11.74
C LEU A 19 6.51 1.98 -10.42
N LYS A 20 7.31 1.17 -9.71
CA LYS A 20 6.93 0.65 -8.39
C LYS A 20 6.67 1.76 -7.39
N LEU A 21 7.52 2.78 -7.36
CA LEU A 21 7.36 3.94 -6.49
C LEU A 21 6.09 4.72 -6.82
N LEU A 22 5.81 4.93 -8.11
CA LEU A 22 4.60 5.62 -8.56
C LEU A 22 3.33 4.85 -8.19
N LEU A 23 3.35 3.53 -8.34
CA LEU A 23 2.20 2.68 -8.03
C LEU A 23 1.92 2.58 -6.52
N SER A 24 2.93 2.82 -5.66
CA SER A 24 2.78 2.72 -4.21
C SER A 24 2.53 4.05 -3.51
N ARG A 25 2.61 5.18 -4.23
CA ARG A 25 2.33 6.49 -3.63
C ARG A 25 0.84 6.65 -3.33
N ARG A 26 0.49 7.69 -2.60
CA ARG A 26 -0.88 7.94 -2.18
C ARG A 26 -1.84 8.02 -3.37
N ALA A 27 -2.92 7.25 -3.28
CA ALA A 27 -4.01 7.29 -4.25
C ALA A 27 -4.87 8.55 -4.05
N PRO A 28 -5.55 9.06 -5.10
CA PRO A 28 -6.48 10.18 -4.95
C PRO A 28 -7.56 9.87 -3.91
N ALA A 29 -7.93 10.87 -3.12
CA ALA A 29 -8.93 10.71 -2.06
C ALA A 29 -10.26 10.17 -2.56
N ALA A 30 -10.69 10.61 -3.75
CA ALA A 30 -11.94 10.14 -4.36
C ALA A 30 -11.90 8.63 -4.67
N LEU A 31 -10.76 8.14 -5.14
CA LEU A 31 -10.57 6.72 -5.42
C LEU A 31 -10.61 5.90 -4.14
N VAL A 32 -9.95 6.38 -3.08
CA VAL A 32 -9.95 5.72 -1.77
C VAL A 32 -11.37 5.61 -1.24
N ALA A 33 -12.12 6.71 -1.27
CA ALA A 33 -13.52 6.74 -0.82
C ALA A 33 -14.39 5.75 -1.61
N GLU A 34 -14.20 5.68 -2.93
CA GLU A 34 -14.92 4.75 -3.80
C GLU A 34 -14.61 3.29 -3.43
N LYS A 35 -13.34 2.97 -3.21
CA LYS A 35 -12.91 1.61 -2.82
C LYS A 35 -13.51 1.21 -1.47
N ILE A 36 -13.48 2.09 -0.49
CA ILE A 36 -14.06 1.83 0.83
C ILE A 36 -15.57 1.60 0.73
N LYS A 37 -16.25 2.46 -0.04
CA LYS A 37 -17.69 2.32 -0.27
C LYS A 37 -18.04 1.00 -0.94
N ALA A 38 -17.16 0.49 -1.82
CA ALA A 38 -17.33 -0.79 -2.51
C ALA A 38 -16.96 -2.00 -1.65
N GLY A 39 -16.60 -1.82 -0.37
CA GLY A 39 -16.31 -2.91 0.55
C GLY A 39 -14.84 -3.29 0.68
N ALA A 40 -13.92 -2.38 0.38
CA ALA A 40 -12.50 -2.63 0.56
C ALA A 40 -12.16 -3.00 2.01
N THR A 41 -11.16 -3.88 2.17
CA THR A 41 -10.53 -4.09 3.48
C THR A 41 -9.62 -2.91 3.76
N VAL A 42 -9.84 -2.22 4.87
CA VAL A 42 -8.98 -1.11 5.29
C VAL A 42 -7.97 -1.62 6.30
N VAL A 43 -6.70 -1.48 5.97
CA VAL A 43 -5.58 -2.01 6.77
C VAL A 43 -4.75 -0.86 7.32
N ASP A 44 -4.65 -0.80 8.65
CA ASP A 44 -3.77 0.10 9.37
C ASP A 44 -2.45 -0.62 9.61
N VAL A 45 -1.37 -0.13 8.99
CA VAL A 45 -0.04 -0.73 9.13
C VAL A 45 0.84 -0.01 10.14
N ARG A 46 0.23 0.85 10.98
CA ARG A 46 0.90 1.49 12.10
C ARG A 46 1.10 0.48 13.24
N SER A 47 1.79 0.90 14.27
CA SER A 47 1.96 0.08 15.47
C SER A 47 0.61 -0.17 16.17
N GLU A 48 0.57 -1.20 17.02
CA GLU A 48 -0.62 -1.48 17.83
C GLU A 48 -0.95 -0.32 18.77
N GLY A 49 0.05 0.34 19.33
CA GLY A 49 -0.15 1.49 20.19
C GLY A 49 -0.78 2.67 19.46
N GLU A 50 -0.32 2.97 18.25
CA GLU A 50 -0.92 4.01 17.42
C GLU A 50 -2.39 3.66 17.09
N PHE A 51 -2.64 2.42 16.74
CA PHE A 51 -3.99 1.95 16.42
C PHE A 51 -4.95 2.09 17.61
N ARG A 52 -4.51 1.69 18.80
CA ARG A 52 -5.31 1.82 20.01
C ARG A 52 -5.59 3.27 20.39
N GLY A 53 -4.69 4.18 20.02
CA GLY A 53 -4.85 5.61 20.26
C GLY A 53 -5.83 6.31 19.33
N GLY A 54 -6.34 5.63 18.33
CA GLY A 54 -7.30 6.16 17.37
C GLY A 54 -7.01 5.60 15.98
N ALA A 55 -8.03 5.01 15.35
CA ALA A 55 -7.91 4.36 14.07
C ALA A 55 -9.13 4.67 13.19
N TYR A 56 -8.99 4.41 11.89
CA TYR A 56 -10.11 4.52 10.98
C TYR A 56 -11.17 3.47 11.32
N ARG A 57 -12.42 3.86 11.32
CA ARG A 57 -13.55 2.99 11.64
C ARG A 57 -13.59 1.77 10.73
N GLY A 58 -13.57 0.59 11.32
CA GLY A 58 -13.59 -0.69 10.59
C GLY A 58 -12.24 -1.16 10.09
N ALA A 59 -11.16 -0.42 10.34
CA ALA A 59 -9.83 -0.85 9.95
C ALA A 59 -9.35 -2.02 10.80
N ILE A 60 -8.58 -2.92 10.16
CA ILE A 60 -7.84 -3.94 10.90
C ILE A 60 -6.39 -3.49 11.03
N ASN A 61 -5.76 -3.81 12.15
CA ASN A 61 -4.38 -3.44 12.40
C ASN A 61 -3.45 -4.62 12.09
N VAL A 62 -2.62 -4.44 11.10
CA VAL A 62 -1.55 -5.38 10.76
C VAL A 62 -0.27 -4.56 10.60
N PRO A 63 0.50 -4.36 11.68
CA PRO A 63 1.70 -3.55 11.62
C PRO A 63 2.66 -3.99 10.52
N LEU A 64 3.32 -3.01 9.89
CA LEU A 64 4.19 -3.27 8.74
C LEU A 64 5.23 -4.37 9.02
N GLN A 65 5.80 -4.40 10.24
CA GLN A 65 6.86 -5.34 10.60
C GLN A 65 6.41 -6.79 10.59
N VAL A 66 5.11 -7.05 10.77
CA VAL A 66 4.55 -8.42 10.79
C VAL A 66 3.64 -8.71 9.60
N LEU A 67 3.53 -7.76 8.68
CA LEU A 67 2.59 -7.87 7.56
C LEU A 67 2.78 -9.17 6.78
N SER A 68 4.02 -9.50 6.41
CA SER A 68 4.31 -10.69 5.60
C SER A 68 3.93 -12.00 6.29
N SER A 69 3.91 -12.03 7.63
CA SER A 69 3.53 -13.22 8.40
C SER A 69 2.05 -13.26 8.78
N LYS A 70 1.28 -12.21 8.46
CA LYS A 70 -0.12 -12.07 8.84
C LYS A 70 -1.05 -11.84 7.64
N LEU A 71 -0.64 -12.28 6.46
CA LEU A 71 -1.43 -12.11 5.24
C LEU A 71 -2.78 -12.83 5.29
N ASP A 72 -2.89 -13.87 6.09
CA ASP A 72 -4.15 -14.58 6.31
C ASP A 72 -5.25 -13.69 6.90
N ARG A 73 -4.87 -12.56 7.52
CA ARG A 73 -5.82 -11.59 8.06
C ARG A 73 -6.39 -10.66 7.00
N ILE A 74 -5.81 -10.64 5.80
CA ILE A 74 -6.21 -9.74 4.72
C ILE A 74 -6.75 -10.59 3.56
N PRO A 75 -8.08 -10.59 3.35
CA PRO A 75 -8.66 -11.38 2.26
C PRO A 75 -8.14 -10.95 0.90
N LYS A 76 -7.85 -11.92 0.03
CA LYS A 76 -7.65 -11.67 -1.40
C LYS A 76 -9.04 -11.62 -2.07
N GLY A 77 -9.14 -11.06 -3.22
CA GLY A 77 -10.39 -11.04 -3.96
C GLY A 77 -11.29 -9.84 -3.69
N ARG A 78 -10.84 -8.92 -2.83
CA ARG A 78 -11.51 -7.62 -2.66
C ARG A 78 -10.44 -6.53 -2.58
N PRO A 79 -10.81 -5.29 -2.88
CA PRO A 79 -9.86 -4.17 -2.78
C PRO A 79 -9.28 -4.04 -1.38
N VAL A 80 -8.03 -3.63 -1.29
CA VAL A 80 -7.35 -3.36 -0.02
C VAL A 80 -6.90 -1.91 -0.02
N VAL A 81 -7.28 -1.19 1.01
CA VAL A 81 -6.88 0.20 1.24
C VAL A 81 -5.96 0.22 2.45
N VAL A 82 -4.74 0.68 2.27
CA VAL A 82 -3.71 0.68 3.32
C VAL A 82 -3.41 2.11 3.74
N TYR A 83 -3.28 2.35 5.03
CA TYR A 83 -2.87 3.66 5.54
C TYR A 83 -1.91 3.53 6.71
N CYS A 84 -1.20 4.61 6.99
CA CYS A 84 -0.37 4.73 8.19
C CYS A 84 -0.50 6.15 8.76
N ALA A 85 0.54 6.71 9.39
CA ALA A 85 0.47 8.08 9.90
C ALA A 85 0.68 9.12 8.81
N SER A 86 1.60 8.88 7.87
CA SER A 86 2.00 9.84 6.84
C SER A 86 1.98 9.30 5.41
N GLY A 87 1.82 8.00 5.22
CA GLY A 87 1.82 7.36 3.92
C GLY A 87 3.08 6.59 3.56
N SER A 88 4.17 6.73 4.31
CA SER A 88 5.45 6.07 3.98
C SER A 88 5.44 4.57 4.30
N ARG A 89 4.98 4.18 5.47
CA ARG A 89 4.84 2.77 5.85
C ARG A 89 3.80 2.09 4.98
N SER A 90 2.69 2.76 4.68
CA SER A 90 1.64 2.22 3.81
C SER A 90 2.11 2.07 2.36
N ALA A 91 2.98 2.95 1.86
CA ALA A 91 3.59 2.78 0.54
C ALA A 91 4.40 1.48 0.47
N MET A 92 5.18 1.19 1.51
CA MET A 92 5.95 -0.05 1.61
C MET A 92 5.03 -1.26 1.72
N ALA A 93 3.96 -1.15 2.50
CA ALA A 93 2.97 -2.21 2.65
C ALA A 93 2.28 -2.55 1.32
N VAL A 94 1.95 -1.53 0.51
CA VAL A 94 1.36 -1.74 -0.82
C VAL A 94 2.29 -2.57 -1.69
N ARG A 95 3.59 -2.27 -1.69
CA ARG A 95 4.56 -3.05 -2.47
C ARG A 95 4.63 -4.50 -2.00
N LEU A 96 4.65 -4.72 -0.69
CA LEU A 96 4.66 -6.08 -0.12
C LEU A 96 3.40 -6.86 -0.48
N LEU A 97 2.25 -6.23 -0.39
CA LEU A 97 0.97 -6.87 -0.71
C LEU A 97 0.87 -7.22 -2.21
N LYS A 98 1.28 -6.31 -3.08
CA LYS A 98 1.29 -6.59 -4.52
C LYS A 98 2.22 -7.74 -4.86
N LYS A 99 3.40 -7.78 -4.24
CA LYS A 99 4.35 -8.89 -4.42
C LYS A 99 3.78 -10.22 -3.92
N ALA A 100 2.91 -10.17 -2.91
CA ALA A 100 2.24 -11.36 -2.36
C ALA A 100 1.00 -11.78 -3.17
N GLY A 101 0.70 -11.10 -4.27
CA GLY A 101 -0.39 -11.48 -5.18
C GLY A 101 -1.69 -10.70 -5.02
N TYR A 102 -1.72 -9.68 -4.16
CA TYR A 102 -2.88 -8.79 -4.07
C TYR A 102 -2.88 -7.85 -5.26
N GLN A 103 -3.96 -7.83 -6.04
CA GLN A 103 -4.02 -7.08 -7.29
C GLN A 103 -4.53 -5.66 -7.12
N ASP A 104 -5.54 -5.46 -6.28
CA ASP A 104 -6.19 -4.16 -6.09
C ASP A 104 -5.84 -3.62 -4.71
N VAL A 105 -4.68 -2.97 -4.61
CA VAL A 105 -4.18 -2.39 -3.36
C VAL A 105 -3.80 -0.94 -3.61
N CYS A 106 -4.27 -0.05 -2.75
CA CYS A 106 -3.87 1.35 -2.84
C CYS A 106 -3.43 1.92 -1.49
N ASN A 107 -2.57 2.93 -1.56
CA ASN A 107 -2.07 3.67 -0.41
C ASN A 107 -2.98 4.88 -0.17
N ALA A 108 -3.69 4.90 0.95
CA ALA A 108 -4.56 6.00 1.31
C ALA A 108 -3.82 7.17 1.97
N GLY A 109 -2.54 7.01 2.28
CA GLY A 109 -1.75 8.04 2.95
C GLY A 109 -1.84 7.96 4.46
N GLY A 110 -2.07 9.08 5.12
CA GLY A 110 -2.20 9.15 6.57
C GLY A 110 -3.65 9.01 7.03
N LEU A 111 -3.82 8.67 8.29
CA LEU A 111 -5.14 8.48 8.92
C LEU A 111 -6.09 9.67 8.66
N HIS A 112 -5.59 10.90 8.78
CA HIS A 112 -6.43 12.10 8.60
C HIS A 112 -6.74 12.41 7.14
N GLN A 113 -6.24 11.65 6.21
CA GLN A 113 -6.53 11.82 4.78
C GLN A 113 -7.64 10.87 4.31
N LEU A 114 -8.05 9.94 5.15
CA LEU A 114 -9.18 9.05 4.87
C LEU A 114 -10.52 9.79 4.96
N PRO A 115 -11.51 9.36 4.18
CA PRO A 115 -12.82 9.99 4.18
C PRO A 115 -13.58 9.86 5.50
#